data_eb6afc4649b3a3a8531bc3cf63e8750f
#
_entry.id   eb6afc4649b3a3a8531bc3cf63e8750f
#
_cell.length_a   1.000
_cell.length_b   1.000
_cell.length_c   1.000
_cell.angle_alpha   90.00
_cell.angle_beta   90.00
_cell.angle_gamma   90.00
#
_symmetry.space_group_name_H-M   'P 1'
#
loop_
_entity.id
_entity.type
_entity.pdbx_description
1 polymer ?
#
loop_
_entity_poly.entity_id
_entity_poly.type
_entity_poly.pdbx_seq_one_letter_code
_entity_poly.pdbx_strand_id
1 'polypeptide(L)'
;MEVVIVPDAKAGGELIAESIAALWRRKPDALLGVATGSTPIPIYDALTAKVAAGDVDVSSARVCQLDEYVGLPAGHPESYRATVIRQVVEPLGLGPDSFIGPDGSAEDVQAACEAYDLALASAGGVDLQILGIGTDGHIGFNEPCSSLASRTRIKTLTEQTRVDNARFFDDDIDQVPHHVITQGIGTILEARHLVLLATGEGKAEAVAQTVEGPVAAVVPASALQLHQHATVVVDEAAASKLKLAPYFRHTFANKPVWQGL
;
A
#
# COMPACT_ATOMS: atom_id res chain seq x y z
N MET A 1 -8.99 14.63 -1.25
CA MET A 1 -8.72 13.36 -1.96
C MET A 1 -8.87 13.59 -3.45
N GLU A 2 -7.92 13.14 -4.25
CA GLU A 2 -7.97 13.17 -5.71
C GLU A 2 -8.32 11.77 -6.24
N VAL A 3 -9.09 11.70 -7.34
CA VAL A 3 -9.41 10.42 -8.01
C VAL A 3 -8.97 10.50 -9.46
N VAL A 4 -8.15 9.54 -9.88
CA VAL A 4 -7.59 9.47 -11.23
C VAL A 4 -8.04 8.18 -11.89
N ILE A 5 -8.75 8.32 -13.02
CA ILE A 5 -9.22 7.18 -13.79
C ILE A 5 -8.28 6.98 -14.98
N VAL A 6 -7.67 5.82 -15.05
CA VAL A 6 -6.68 5.43 -16.07
C VAL A 6 -7.21 4.29 -16.94
N PRO A 7 -6.66 4.09 -18.16
CA PRO A 7 -7.13 3.02 -19.04
C PRO A 7 -6.97 1.61 -18.46
N ASP A 8 -5.86 1.36 -17.76
CA ASP A 8 -5.49 0.02 -17.27
C ASP A 8 -4.49 0.09 -16.09
N ALA A 9 -4.19 -1.07 -15.52
CA ALA A 9 -3.25 -1.22 -14.40
C ALA A 9 -1.84 -0.70 -14.74
N LYS A 10 -1.40 -0.88 -15.99
CA LYS A 10 -0.07 -0.44 -16.44
C LYS A 10 0.01 1.09 -16.42
N ALA A 11 -0.96 1.78 -17.00
CA ALA A 11 -1.01 3.24 -16.97
C ALA A 11 -1.07 3.80 -15.54
N GLY A 12 -1.82 3.12 -14.64
CA GLY A 12 -1.85 3.45 -13.21
C GLY A 12 -0.48 3.26 -12.55
N GLY A 13 0.19 2.16 -12.85
CA GLY A 13 1.53 1.87 -12.35
C GLY A 13 2.56 2.90 -12.81
N GLU A 14 2.58 3.25 -14.08
CA GLU A 14 3.47 4.26 -14.66
C GLU A 14 3.25 5.65 -14.04
N LEU A 15 2.00 6.04 -13.83
CA LEU A 15 1.63 7.32 -13.22
C LEU A 15 2.13 7.41 -11.77
N ILE A 16 1.90 6.36 -10.96
CA ILE A 16 2.34 6.31 -9.56
C ILE A 16 3.88 6.23 -9.49
N ALA A 17 4.51 5.44 -10.35
CA ALA A 17 5.97 5.35 -10.42
C ALA A 17 6.63 6.70 -10.72
N GLU A 18 6.03 7.52 -11.61
CA GLU A 18 6.52 8.88 -11.86
C GLU A 18 6.39 9.77 -10.62
N SER A 19 5.29 9.67 -9.87
CA SER A 19 5.12 10.40 -8.61
C SER A 19 6.18 10.02 -7.58
N ILE A 20 6.51 8.72 -7.45
CA ILE A 20 7.56 8.22 -6.56
C ILE A 20 8.94 8.69 -7.03
N ALA A 21 9.23 8.61 -8.33
CA ALA A 21 10.49 9.10 -8.89
C ALA A 21 10.66 10.62 -8.65
N ALA A 22 9.60 11.40 -8.85
CA ALA A 22 9.59 12.84 -8.56
C ALA A 22 9.80 13.12 -7.07
N LEU A 23 9.24 12.29 -6.17
CA LEU A 23 9.49 12.38 -4.74
C LEU A 23 10.97 12.16 -4.42
N TRP A 24 11.60 11.09 -4.92
CA TRP A 24 13.00 10.78 -4.65
C TRP A 24 13.98 11.78 -5.30
N ARG A 25 13.65 12.36 -6.47
CA ARG A 25 14.45 13.48 -7.03
C ARG A 25 14.45 14.70 -6.09
N ARG A 26 13.31 14.98 -5.41
CA ARG A 26 13.16 16.12 -4.49
C ARG A 26 13.67 15.81 -3.08
N LYS A 27 13.49 14.59 -2.60
CA LYS A 27 13.87 14.07 -1.29
C LYS A 27 14.50 12.70 -1.43
N PRO A 28 15.83 12.60 -1.70
CA PRO A 28 16.48 11.33 -1.99
C PRO A 28 16.37 10.28 -0.88
N ASP A 29 16.23 10.69 0.38
CA ASP A 29 16.07 9.85 1.56
C ASP A 29 14.60 9.59 1.93
N ALA A 30 13.65 9.90 1.05
CA ALA A 30 12.24 9.70 1.32
C ALA A 30 11.91 8.23 1.61
N LEU A 31 11.05 8.01 2.60
CA LEU A 31 10.55 6.69 3.00
C LEU A 31 9.30 6.35 2.21
N LEU A 32 9.37 5.33 1.37
CA LEU A 32 8.26 4.79 0.60
C LEU A 32 7.61 3.62 1.37
N GLY A 33 6.35 3.76 1.71
CA GLY A 33 5.54 2.64 2.21
C GLY A 33 5.07 1.76 1.05
N VAL A 34 5.42 0.48 1.08
CA VAL A 34 5.11 -0.50 0.04
C VAL A 34 4.04 -1.48 0.49
N ALA A 35 3.26 -1.98 -0.45
CA ALA A 35 2.27 -3.03 -0.27
C ALA A 35 2.70 -4.31 -1.00
N THR A 36 2.17 -5.45 -0.59
CA THR A 36 2.36 -6.74 -1.26
C THR A 36 1.13 -7.13 -2.11
N GLY A 37 1.22 -8.26 -2.80
CA GLY A 37 0.18 -8.75 -3.69
C GLY A 37 0.37 -8.34 -5.14
N SER A 38 -0.62 -8.61 -5.99
CA SER A 38 -0.52 -8.37 -7.44
C SER A 38 -0.78 -6.93 -7.86
N THR A 39 -1.53 -6.18 -7.07
CA THR A 39 -1.95 -4.80 -7.41
C THR A 39 -0.76 -3.83 -7.57
N PRO A 40 0.27 -3.81 -6.69
CA PRO A 40 1.37 -2.85 -6.83
C PRO A 40 2.45 -3.26 -7.84
N ILE A 41 2.43 -4.47 -8.38
CA ILE A 41 3.47 -4.96 -9.32
C ILE A 41 3.69 -3.98 -10.49
N PRO A 42 2.67 -3.47 -11.19
CA PRO A 42 2.89 -2.51 -12.28
C PRO A 42 3.61 -1.22 -11.84
N ILE A 43 3.46 -0.83 -10.57
CA ILE A 43 4.18 0.33 -10.00
C ILE A 43 5.66 -0.02 -9.89
N TYR A 44 5.99 -1.19 -9.32
CA TYR A 44 7.36 -1.63 -9.09
C TYR A 44 8.12 -1.89 -10.39
N ASP A 45 7.45 -2.50 -11.38
CA ASP A 45 8.01 -2.71 -12.71
C ASP A 45 8.38 -1.37 -13.40
N ALA A 46 7.44 -0.41 -13.38
CA ALA A 46 7.66 0.92 -13.96
C ALA A 46 8.76 1.69 -13.21
N LEU A 47 8.81 1.57 -11.88
CA LEU A 47 9.83 2.23 -11.06
C LEU A 47 11.22 1.63 -11.30
N THR A 48 11.32 0.30 -11.37
CA THR A 48 12.56 -0.41 -11.71
C THR A 48 13.07 0.01 -13.09
N ALA A 49 12.19 0.14 -14.08
CA ALA A 49 12.56 0.63 -15.41
C ALA A 49 13.14 2.05 -15.37
N LYS A 50 12.57 2.96 -14.55
CA LYS A 50 13.08 4.32 -14.37
C LYS A 50 14.45 4.36 -13.70
N VAL A 51 14.67 3.52 -12.70
CA VAL A 51 15.98 3.39 -12.04
C VAL A 51 17.01 2.85 -13.02
N ALA A 52 16.68 1.80 -13.77
CA ALA A 52 17.55 1.22 -14.78
C ALA A 52 17.92 2.20 -15.92
N ALA A 53 17.00 3.11 -16.28
CA ALA A 53 17.21 4.17 -17.24
C ALA A 53 18.07 5.35 -16.70
N GLY A 54 18.33 5.39 -15.38
CA GLY A 54 19.04 6.49 -14.75
C GLY A 54 18.17 7.73 -14.51
N ASP A 55 16.86 7.61 -14.61
CA ASP A 55 15.91 8.73 -14.43
C ASP A 55 15.82 9.18 -12.97
N VAL A 56 16.15 8.31 -12.03
CA VAL A 56 16.13 8.57 -10.59
C VAL A 56 17.26 7.83 -9.87
N ASP A 57 17.94 8.54 -8.97
CA ASP A 57 18.93 7.95 -8.06
C ASP A 57 18.19 7.48 -6.79
N VAL A 58 18.39 6.21 -6.44
CA VAL A 58 17.77 5.56 -5.28
C VAL A 58 18.79 5.15 -4.20
N SER A 59 20.05 5.62 -4.31
CA SER A 59 21.14 5.25 -3.39
C SER A 59 20.85 5.58 -1.92
N SER A 60 20.01 6.57 -1.65
CA SER A 60 19.56 6.97 -0.30
C SER A 60 18.10 6.63 -0.01
N ALA A 61 17.38 6.05 -0.98
CA ALA A 61 15.97 5.73 -0.86
C ALA A 61 15.72 4.65 0.20
N ARG A 62 14.58 4.75 0.89
CA ARG A 62 14.18 3.80 1.92
C ARG A 62 12.76 3.32 1.66
N VAL A 63 12.49 2.09 2.10
CA VAL A 63 11.17 1.47 1.98
C VAL A 63 10.71 0.91 3.32
N CYS A 64 9.40 0.92 3.58
CA CYS A 64 8.80 0.20 4.69
C CYS A 64 7.61 -0.63 4.24
N GLN A 65 7.41 -1.78 4.86
CA GLN A 65 6.30 -2.67 4.53
C GLN A 65 5.05 -2.33 5.35
N LEU A 66 3.88 -2.68 4.81
CA LEU A 66 2.58 -2.38 5.42
C LEU A 66 2.20 -3.38 6.53
N ASP A 67 2.60 -4.63 6.35
CA ASP A 67 2.18 -5.75 7.20
C ASP A 67 3.16 -6.94 7.13
N GLU A 68 3.05 -7.88 8.08
CA GLU A 68 3.85 -9.11 8.11
C GLU A 68 3.11 -10.24 8.81
N TYR A 69 3.27 -11.46 8.34
CA TYR A 69 2.78 -12.66 9.02
C TYR A 69 3.45 -12.86 10.38
N VAL A 70 2.67 -13.32 11.37
CA VAL A 70 3.18 -13.71 12.68
C VAL A 70 3.45 -15.20 12.73
N GLY A 71 4.65 -15.57 13.20
CA GLY A 71 5.02 -16.96 13.47
C GLY A 71 5.68 -17.69 12.31
N LEU A 72 5.89 -17.04 11.14
CA LEU A 72 6.75 -17.63 10.11
C LEU A 72 8.22 -17.60 10.56
N PRO A 73 9.00 -18.66 10.29
CA PRO A 73 10.43 -18.63 10.53
C PRO A 73 11.14 -17.48 9.81
N ALA A 74 12.18 -16.94 10.42
CA ALA A 74 13.00 -15.91 9.78
C ALA A 74 13.51 -16.39 8.41
N GLY A 75 13.33 -15.56 7.37
CA GLY A 75 13.71 -15.90 6.00
C GLY A 75 12.75 -16.81 5.25
N HIS A 76 11.56 -17.09 5.80
CA HIS A 76 10.54 -17.85 5.07
C HIS A 76 10.21 -17.16 3.74
N PRO A 77 10.18 -17.88 2.61
CA PRO A 77 10.01 -17.28 1.27
C PRO A 77 8.68 -16.56 1.09
N GLU A 78 7.64 -16.98 1.83
CA GLU A 78 6.29 -16.40 1.76
C GLU A 78 6.05 -15.34 2.84
N SER A 79 7.07 -14.96 3.63
CA SER A 79 6.97 -13.75 4.47
C SER A 79 6.82 -12.52 3.57
N TYR A 80 6.08 -11.52 4.03
CA TYR A 80 5.97 -10.27 3.25
C TYR A 80 7.31 -9.53 3.18
N ARG A 81 8.17 -9.68 4.19
CA ARG A 81 9.56 -9.23 4.12
C ARG A 81 10.30 -9.82 2.92
N ALA A 82 10.26 -11.14 2.74
CA ALA A 82 10.91 -11.79 1.60
C ALA A 82 10.31 -11.33 0.27
N THR A 83 9.01 -11.15 0.22
CA THR A 83 8.29 -10.62 -0.96
C THR A 83 8.73 -9.19 -1.29
N VAL A 84 8.79 -8.29 -0.31
CA VAL A 84 9.25 -6.90 -0.53
C VAL A 84 10.72 -6.86 -0.96
N ILE A 85 11.58 -7.69 -0.35
CA ILE A 85 12.98 -7.77 -0.78
C ILE A 85 13.06 -8.19 -2.24
N ARG A 86 12.40 -9.26 -2.64
CA ARG A 86 12.40 -9.81 -4.00
C ARG A 86 11.76 -8.87 -5.03
N GLN A 87 10.67 -8.18 -4.69
CA GLN A 87 9.90 -7.38 -5.64
C GLN A 87 10.29 -5.91 -5.68
N VAL A 88 10.94 -5.37 -4.63
CA VAL A 88 11.23 -3.95 -4.51
C VAL A 88 12.71 -3.70 -4.21
N VAL A 89 13.24 -4.22 -3.11
CA VAL A 89 14.59 -3.88 -2.65
C VAL A 89 15.66 -4.31 -3.65
N GLU A 90 15.64 -5.57 -4.05
CA GLU A 90 16.61 -6.13 -5.01
C GLU A 90 16.50 -5.52 -6.41
N PRO A 91 15.29 -5.43 -7.03
CA PRO A 91 15.16 -4.85 -8.37
C PRO A 91 15.53 -3.36 -8.45
N LEU A 92 15.33 -2.61 -7.36
CA LEU A 92 15.73 -1.21 -7.29
C LEU A 92 17.20 -1.02 -6.90
N GLY A 93 17.92 -2.10 -6.50
CA GLY A 93 19.29 -2.02 -6.03
C GLY A 93 19.47 -1.26 -4.72
N LEU A 94 18.46 -1.30 -3.84
CA LEU A 94 18.50 -0.63 -2.55
C LEU A 94 19.48 -1.31 -1.59
N GLY A 95 20.14 -0.51 -0.74
CA GLY A 95 21.07 -1.02 0.26
C GLY A 95 20.39 -1.84 1.37
N PRO A 96 21.17 -2.64 2.14
CA PRO A 96 20.62 -3.53 3.17
C PRO A 96 19.89 -2.79 4.31
N ASP A 97 20.28 -1.55 4.58
CA ASP A 97 19.70 -0.71 5.65
C ASP A 97 18.53 0.15 5.17
N SER A 98 18.12 0.00 3.90
CA SER A 98 17.03 0.76 3.31
C SER A 98 15.63 0.28 3.71
N PHE A 99 15.51 -0.92 4.30
CA PHE A 99 14.24 -1.59 4.58
C PHE A 99 13.86 -1.51 6.07
N ILE A 100 12.61 -1.12 6.32
CA ILE A 100 11.99 -1.10 7.66
C ILE A 100 10.73 -1.98 7.62
N GLY A 101 10.62 -2.94 8.52
CA GLY A 101 9.45 -3.82 8.61
C GLY A 101 9.20 -4.30 10.04
N PRO A 102 7.97 -4.69 10.38
CA PRO A 102 7.67 -5.28 11.67
C PRO A 102 8.29 -6.67 11.80
N ASP A 103 8.65 -7.06 13.01
CA ASP A 103 9.18 -8.38 13.31
C ASP A 103 8.03 -9.35 13.66
N GLY A 104 7.59 -10.12 12.65
CA GLY A 104 6.56 -11.16 12.81
C GLY A 104 7.05 -12.42 13.55
N SER A 105 8.37 -12.54 13.80
CA SER A 105 8.97 -13.66 14.53
C SER A 105 9.23 -13.38 16.02
N ALA A 106 8.93 -12.15 16.47
CA ALA A 106 9.17 -11.73 17.85
C ALA A 106 8.35 -12.56 18.86
N GLU A 107 8.93 -12.88 20.00
CA GLU A 107 8.22 -13.52 21.11
C GLU A 107 7.13 -12.59 21.69
N ASP A 108 7.44 -11.30 21.83
CA ASP A 108 6.49 -10.26 22.23
C ASP A 108 6.04 -9.46 20.99
N VAL A 109 4.99 -9.94 20.36
CA VAL A 109 4.41 -9.33 19.17
C VAL A 109 3.87 -7.91 19.44
N GLN A 110 3.37 -7.66 20.67
CA GLN A 110 2.90 -6.32 21.04
C GLN A 110 4.06 -5.32 21.05
N ALA A 111 5.16 -5.68 21.70
CA ALA A 111 6.37 -4.86 21.70
C ALA A 111 6.94 -4.67 20.28
N ALA A 112 6.86 -5.68 19.42
CA ALA A 112 7.28 -5.57 18.02
C ALA A 112 6.41 -4.55 17.24
N CYS A 113 5.10 -4.50 17.47
CA CYS A 113 4.22 -3.50 16.88
C CYS A 113 4.60 -2.08 17.31
N GLU A 114 4.84 -1.86 18.60
CA GLU A 114 5.24 -0.57 19.17
C GLU A 114 6.62 -0.13 18.64
N ALA A 115 7.58 -1.07 18.58
CA ALA A 115 8.90 -0.83 18.02
C ALA A 115 8.84 -0.44 16.55
N TYR A 116 7.92 -1.04 15.78
CA TYR A 116 7.74 -0.70 14.38
C TYR A 116 7.18 0.73 14.21
N ASP A 117 6.15 1.13 14.96
CA ASP A 117 5.63 2.51 14.93
C ASP A 117 6.74 3.52 15.32
N LEU A 118 7.57 3.19 16.31
CA LEU A 118 8.72 4.02 16.71
C LEU A 118 9.79 4.10 15.60
N ALA A 119 10.05 3.01 14.89
CA ALA A 119 10.99 2.99 13.78
C ALA A 119 10.52 3.88 12.63
N LEU A 120 9.23 3.84 12.28
CA LEU A 120 8.64 4.73 11.28
C LEU A 120 8.76 6.21 11.70
N ALA A 121 8.44 6.52 12.94
CA ALA A 121 8.57 7.88 13.47
C ALA A 121 10.02 8.36 13.49
N SER A 122 10.96 7.51 13.90
CA SER A 122 12.40 7.82 13.95
C SER A 122 13.00 8.00 12.55
N ALA A 123 12.44 7.33 11.55
CA ALA A 123 12.79 7.51 10.14
C ALA A 123 12.26 8.84 9.56
N GLY A 124 11.50 9.62 10.32
CA GLY A 124 10.89 10.86 9.89
C GLY A 124 9.47 10.72 9.34
N GLY A 125 8.85 9.55 9.49
CA GLY A 125 7.52 9.21 8.95
C GLY A 125 7.54 8.81 7.48
N VAL A 126 6.46 8.20 7.02
CA VAL A 126 6.29 7.75 5.63
C VAL A 126 6.00 8.95 4.72
N ASP A 127 6.76 9.11 3.65
CA ASP A 127 6.58 10.21 2.70
C ASP A 127 5.48 9.91 1.67
N LEU A 128 5.41 8.68 1.19
CA LEU A 128 4.32 8.19 0.33
C LEU A 128 4.02 6.75 0.69
N GLN A 129 2.75 6.44 0.97
CA GLN A 129 2.28 5.07 1.25
C GLN A 129 1.47 4.55 0.08
N ILE A 130 1.92 3.44 -0.52
CA ILE A 130 1.16 2.69 -1.52
C ILE A 130 0.14 1.80 -0.80
N LEU A 131 -1.09 1.79 -1.28
CA LEU A 131 -2.18 0.97 -0.76
C LEU A 131 -2.87 0.22 -1.91
N GLY A 132 -3.25 -1.02 -1.64
CA GLY A 132 -4.32 -1.71 -2.37
C GLY A 132 -5.64 -1.61 -1.61
N ILE A 133 -6.71 -2.22 -2.12
CA ILE A 133 -8.02 -2.29 -1.46
C ILE A 133 -8.62 -3.69 -1.58
N GLY A 134 -9.19 -4.18 -0.50
CA GLY A 134 -10.02 -5.39 -0.52
C GLY A 134 -11.37 -5.17 -1.20
N THR A 135 -12.06 -6.25 -1.54
CA THR A 135 -13.42 -6.19 -2.11
C THR A 135 -14.46 -5.68 -1.12
N ASP A 136 -14.16 -5.75 0.17
CA ASP A 136 -14.94 -5.25 1.30
C ASP A 136 -14.47 -3.86 1.79
N GLY A 137 -13.50 -3.26 1.11
CA GLY A 137 -12.96 -1.94 1.43
C GLY A 137 -11.85 -1.90 2.47
N HIS A 138 -11.26 -3.04 2.86
CA HIS A 138 -10.10 -3.06 3.75
C HIS A 138 -8.85 -2.48 3.08
N ILE A 139 -7.95 -1.91 3.89
CA ILE A 139 -6.58 -1.48 3.52
C ILE A 139 -5.57 -2.09 4.50
N GLY A 140 -4.46 -2.65 3.99
CA GLY A 140 -3.63 -3.57 4.76
C GLY A 140 -4.50 -4.72 5.26
N PHE A 141 -4.33 -5.15 6.52
CA PHE A 141 -5.26 -6.10 7.15
C PHE A 141 -6.24 -5.40 8.12
N ASN A 142 -6.62 -4.16 7.80
CA ASN A 142 -7.68 -3.46 8.51
C ASN A 142 -9.04 -3.82 7.92
N GLU A 143 -9.56 -4.98 8.34
CA GLU A 143 -10.88 -5.49 7.97
C GLU A 143 -12.02 -4.54 8.42
N PRO A 144 -13.25 -4.66 7.84
CA PRO A 144 -14.40 -3.89 8.26
C PRO A 144 -14.57 -3.81 9.78
N CYS A 145 -14.99 -2.64 10.25
CA CYS A 145 -15.11 -2.29 11.68
C CYS A 145 -13.77 -2.12 12.43
N SER A 146 -12.64 -2.09 11.74
CA SER A 146 -11.37 -1.64 12.33
C SER A 146 -11.47 -0.17 12.74
N SER A 147 -10.94 0.17 13.93
CA SER A 147 -10.91 1.58 14.38
C SER A 147 -10.13 2.45 13.39
N LEU A 148 -10.70 3.58 12.98
CA LEU A 148 -10.05 4.54 12.10
C LEU A 148 -8.83 5.25 12.77
N ALA A 149 -8.71 5.14 14.09
CA ALA A 149 -7.57 5.65 14.87
C ALA A 149 -6.60 4.54 15.32
N SER A 150 -6.71 3.33 14.75
CA SER A 150 -5.88 2.20 15.17
C SER A 150 -4.41 2.41 14.83
N ARG A 151 -3.55 1.93 15.74
CA ARG A 151 -2.09 1.87 15.56
C ARG A 151 -1.69 0.52 14.98
N THR A 152 -0.40 0.34 14.68
CA THR A 152 0.15 -0.97 14.32
C THR A 152 -0.16 -2.00 15.39
N ARG A 153 -0.69 -3.15 14.99
CA ARG A 153 -1.16 -4.19 15.90
C ARG A 153 -1.26 -5.55 15.24
N ILE A 154 -1.35 -6.57 16.07
CA ILE A 154 -1.72 -7.92 15.62
C ILE A 154 -3.19 -7.97 15.21
N LYS A 155 -3.47 -8.68 14.12
CA LYS A 155 -4.83 -8.98 13.63
C LYS A 155 -4.95 -10.48 13.35
N THR A 156 -6.12 -11.02 13.60
CA THR A 156 -6.48 -12.38 13.17
C THR A 156 -7.01 -12.31 11.74
N LEU A 157 -6.47 -13.13 10.86
CA LEU A 157 -6.95 -13.25 9.50
C LEU A 157 -8.32 -13.92 9.47
N THR A 158 -9.18 -13.46 8.57
CA THR A 158 -10.44 -14.15 8.29
C THR A 158 -10.17 -15.48 7.60
N GLU A 159 -11.09 -16.44 7.71
CA GLU A 159 -10.98 -17.71 7.00
C GLU A 159 -10.87 -17.48 5.48
N GLN A 160 -11.67 -16.55 4.94
CA GLN A 160 -11.61 -16.19 3.53
C GLN A 160 -10.23 -15.68 3.12
N THR A 161 -9.63 -14.80 3.91
CA THR A 161 -8.28 -14.28 3.63
C THR A 161 -7.24 -15.40 3.67
N ARG A 162 -7.36 -16.37 4.60
CA ARG A 162 -6.47 -17.54 4.63
C ARG A 162 -6.66 -18.43 3.41
N VAL A 163 -7.90 -18.68 2.98
CA VAL A 163 -8.20 -19.41 1.75
C VAL A 163 -7.58 -18.73 0.54
N ASP A 164 -7.76 -17.42 0.41
CA ASP A 164 -7.22 -16.64 -0.71
C ASP A 164 -5.68 -16.65 -0.74
N ASN A 165 -5.04 -16.73 0.44
CA ASN A 165 -3.59 -16.73 0.58
C ASN A 165 -2.97 -18.15 0.50
N ALA A 166 -3.77 -19.22 0.62
CA ALA A 166 -3.28 -20.62 0.53
C ALA A 166 -2.51 -20.89 -0.77
N ARG A 167 -2.86 -20.20 -1.86
CA ARG A 167 -2.14 -20.26 -3.15
C ARG A 167 -0.63 -19.93 -3.06
N PHE A 168 -0.20 -19.25 -2.00
CA PHE A 168 1.21 -18.96 -1.73
C PHE A 168 1.86 -20.01 -0.81
N PHE A 169 1.07 -20.93 -0.28
CA PHE A 169 1.46 -21.98 0.66
C PHE A 169 1.08 -23.36 0.11
N ASP A 170 1.41 -23.63 -1.17
CA ASP A 170 1.15 -24.89 -1.86
C ASP A 170 -0.35 -25.33 -1.82
N ASP A 171 -1.26 -24.35 -1.81
CA ASP A 171 -2.71 -24.52 -1.65
C ASP A 171 -3.12 -25.15 -0.30
N ASP A 172 -2.23 -25.13 0.70
CA ASP A 172 -2.47 -25.66 2.03
C ASP A 172 -2.82 -24.52 3.02
N ILE A 173 -4.10 -24.43 3.37
CA ILE A 173 -4.61 -23.41 4.30
C ILE A 173 -4.00 -23.54 5.71
N ASP A 174 -3.59 -24.76 6.11
CA ASP A 174 -3.06 -24.99 7.44
C ASP A 174 -1.64 -24.44 7.60
N GLN A 175 -0.94 -24.18 6.49
CA GLN A 175 0.35 -23.50 6.49
C GLN A 175 0.21 -21.97 6.52
N VAL A 176 -0.95 -21.41 6.18
CA VAL A 176 -1.18 -19.96 6.24
C VAL A 176 -1.30 -19.51 7.69
N PRO A 177 -0.46 -18.58 8.16
CA PRO A 177 -0.55 -18.07 9.54
C PRO A 177 -1.94 -17.55 9.88
N HIS A 178 -2.34 -17.70 11.13
CA HIS A 178 -3.62 -17.16 11.63
C HIS A 178 -3.56 -15.66 11.93
N HIS A 179 -2.36 -15.13 12.14
CA HIS A 179 -2.17 -13.77 12.61
C HIS A 179 -1.19 -12.99 11.73
N VAL A 180 -1.39 -11.67 11.68
CA VAL A 180 -0.51 -10.71 11.01
C VAL A 180 -0.31 -9.50 11.92
N ILE A 181 0.86 -8.86 11.80
CA ILE A 181 1.04 -7.46 12.21
C ILE A 181 0.64 -6.61 11.01
N THR A 182 -0.15 -5.57 11.22
CA THR A 182 -0.49 -4.60 10.17
C THR A 182 -0.45 -3.18 10.71
N GLN A 183 0.03 -2.23 9.91
CA GLN A 183 -0.17 -0.82 10.21
C GLN A 183 -1.67 -0.56 10.42
N GLY A 184 -2.01 0.10 11.52
CA GLY A 184 -3.38 0.54 11.77
C GLY A 184 -3.77 1.68 10.83
N ILE A 185 -5.08 1.94 10.71
CA ILE A 185 -5.58 3.03 9.85
C ILE A 185 -4.99 4.38 10.32
N GLY A 186 -4.93 4.61 11.64
CA GLY A 186 -4.31 5.82 12.19
C GLY A 186 -2.82 5.94 11.83
N THR A 187 -2.07 4.83 11.87
CA THR A 187 -0.66 4.80 11.43
C THR A 187 -0.53 5.12 9.93
N ILE A 188 -1.38 4.50 9.09
CA ILE A 188 -1.42 4.75 7.64
C ILE A 188 -1.71 6.24 7.35
N LEU A 189 -2.66 6.84 8.05
CA LEU A 189 -3.06 8.24 7.87
C LEU A 189 -1.97 9.25 8.29
N GLU A 190 -0.90 8.83 8.98
CA GLU A 190 0.25 9.68 9.29
C GLU A 190 1.23 9.86 8.12
N ALA A 191 1.12 9.05 7.06
CA ALA A 191 1.92 9.26 5.85
C ALA A 191 1.63 10.63 5.22
N ARG A 192 2.61 11.25 4.57
CA ARG A 192 2.43 12.57 3.95
C ARG A 192 1.58 12.53 2.70
N HIS A 193 1.65 11.44 1.96
CA HIS A 193 0.82 11.19 0.78
C HIS A 193 0.35 9.72 0.79
N LEU A 194 -0.94 9.51 0.61
CA LEU A 194 -1.53 8.19 0.44
C LEU A 194 -1.88 7.97 -1.02
N VAL A 195 -1.41 6.88 -1.60
CA VAL A 195 -1.74 6.51 -2.99
C VAL A 195 -2.34 5.11 -3.00
N LEU A 196 -3.63 5.04 -3.29
CA LEU A 196 -4.35 3.78 -3.44
C LEU A 196 -4.48 3.44 -4.92
N LEU A 197 -4.07 2.22 -5.30
CA LEU A 197 -4.31 1.65 -6.62
C LEU A 197 -5.37 0.56 -6.53
N ALA A 198 -6.39 0.64 -7.39
CA ALA A 198 -7.39 -0.43 -7.53
C ALA A 198 -7.70 -0.69 -9.00
N THR A 199 -7.72 -1.96 -9.40
CA THR A 199 -7.95 -2.39 -10.77
C THR A 199 -8.93 -3.55 -10.84
N GLY A 200 -9.72 -3.58 -11.92
CA GLY A 200 -10.68 -4.63 -12.19
C GLY A 200 -12.06 -4.40 -11.57
N GLU A 201 -13.07 -4.97 -12.20
CA GLU A 201 -14.49 -4.81 -11.84
C GLU A 201 -14.81 -5.27 -10.40
N GLY A 202 -14.09 -6.29 -9.91
CA GLY A 202 -14.27 -6.78 -8.54
C GLY A 202 -13.97 -5.75 -7.44
N LYS A 203 -13.29 -4.64 -7.77
CA LYS A 203 -13.02 -3.53 -6.84
C LYS A 203 -14.01 -2.36 -6.95
N ALA A 204 -14.87 -2.36 -7.95
CA ALA A 204 -15.72 -1.21 -8.27
C ALA A 204 -16.65 -0.78 -7.11
N GLU A 205 -17.22 -1.74 -6.37
CA GLU A 205 -18.08 -1.43 -5.21
C GLU A 205 -17.27 -0.81 -4.08
N ALA A 206 -16.16 -1.43 -3.71
CA ALA A 206 -15.28 -0.93 -2.64
C ALA A 206 -14.73 0.46 -2.98
N VAL A 207 -14.36 0.71 -4.24
CA VAL A 207 -13.93 2.02 -4.73
C VAL A 207 -15.05 3.05 -4.61
N ALA A 208 -16.27 2.74 -5.06
CA ALA A 208 -17.40 3.66 -4.97
C ALA A 208 -17.72 4.02 -3.52
N GLN A 209 -17.71 3.05 -2.61
CA GLN A 209 -17.95 3.28 -1.18
C GLN A 209 -16.80 4.07 -0.53
N THR A 210 -15.54 3.83 -0.93
CA THR A 210 -14.38 4.56 -0.44
C THR A 210 -14.41 6.03 -0.84
N VAL A 211 -14.77 6.33 -2.08
CA VAL A 211 -14.65 7.66 -2.70
C VAL A 211 -15.91 8.50 -2.50
N GLU A 212 -17.09 7.90 -2.69
CA GLU A 212 -18.38 8.58 -2.74
C GLU A 212 -19.29 8.25 -1.54
N GLY A 213 -18.92 7.22 -0.76
CA GLY A 213 -19.64 6.82 0.44
C GLY A 213 -19.26 7.68 1.66
N PRO A 214 -19.99 7.49 2.79
CA PRO A 214 -19.63 8.15 4.03
C PRO A 214 -18.32 7.58 4.61
N VAL A 215 -17.58 8.40 5.38
CA VAL A 215 -16.48 7.90 6.20
C VAL A 215 -17.04 7.00 7.29
N ALA A 216 -16.73 5.72 7.22
CA ALA A 216 -17.26 4.72 8.15
C ALA A 216 -16.29 3.55 8.32
N ALA A 217 -16.13 3.07 9.55
CA ALA A 217 -15.25 1.95 9.86
C ALA A 217 -15.65 0.63 9.13
N VAL A 218 -16.89 0.51 8.69
CA VAL A 218 -17.35 -0.63 7.87
C VAL A 218 -16.70 -0.66 6.49
N VAL A 219 -16.20 0.47 6.01
CA VAL A 219 -15.38 0.59 4.80
C VAL A 219 -14.08 1.28 5.19
N PRO A 220 -13.08 0.55 5.68
CA PRO A 220 -11.85 1.13 6.23
C PRO A 220 -11.14 2.13 5.30
N ALA A 221 -11.10 1.83 4.00
CA ALA A 221 -10.51 2.73 2.99
C ALA A 221 -11.22 4.09 2.91
N SER A 222 -12.47 4.24 3.39
CA SER A 222 -13.17 5.52 3.43
C SER A 222 -12.46 6.56 4.31
N ALA A 223 -11.57 6.12 5.22
CA ALA A 223 -10.73 7.00 6.03
C ALA A 223 -9.78 7.87 5.17
N LEU A 224 -9.46 7.47 3.94
CA LEU A 224 -8.66 8.28 3.01
C LEU A 224 -9.31 9.64 2.74
N GLN A 225 -10.63 9.77 2.86
CA GLN A 225 -11.35 11.04 2.72
C GLN A 225 -10.95 12.08 3.79
N LEU A 226 -10.45 11.64 4.94
CA LEU A 226 -9.97 12.52 6.02
C LEU A 226 -8.53 13.00 5.80
N HIS A 227 -7.80 12.37 4.88
CA HIS A 227 -6.40 12.68 4.67
C HIS A 227 -6.23 13.92 3.77
N GLN A 228 -5.28 14.80 4.13
CA GLN A 228 -5.02 16.04 3.39
C GLN A 228 -4.52 15.80 1.97
N HIS A 229 -3.73 14.73 1.75
CA HIS A 229 -3.13 14.39 0.47
C HIS A 229 -3.31 12.87 0.21
N ALA A 230 -4.47 12.50 -0.31
CA ALA A 230 -4.79 11.14 -0.74
C ALA A 230 -5.16 11.13 -2.23
N THR A 231 -4.58 10.21 -2.97
CA THR A 231 -4.86 9.96 -4.38
C THR A 231 -5.36 8.53 -4.57
N VAL A 232 -6.48 8.37 -5.24
CA VAL A 232 -7.06 7.07 -5.61
C VAL A 232 -6.94 6.91 -7.11
N VAL A 233 -6.08 6.01 -7.56
CA VAL A 233 -5.87 5.68 -8.97
C VAL A 233 -6.64 4.40 -9.29
N VAL A 234 -7.52 4.45 -10.27
CA VAL A 234 -8.39 3.32 -10.64
C VAL A 234 -8.41 3.13 -12.16
N ASP A 235 -8.50 1.87 -12.60
CA ASP A 235 -8.78 1.60 -14.00
C ASP A 235 -10.28 1.81 -14.33
N GLU A 236 -10.61 1.75 -15.62
CA GLU A 236 -11.99 1.93 -16.10
C GLU A 236 -12.96 0.92 -15.45
N ALA A 237 -12.50 -0.32 -15.23
CA ALA A 237 -13.34 -1.37 -14.66
C ALA A 237 -13.61 -1.12 -13.16
N ALA A 238 -12.59 -0.73 -12.39
CA ALA A 238 -12.74 -0.36 -10.98
C ALA A 238 -13.52 0.94 -10.79
N ALA A 239 -13.49 1.85 -11.79
CA ALA A 239 -14.27 3.10 -11.79
C ALA A 239 -15.74 2.92 -12.18
N SER A 240 -16.18 1.73 -12.63
CA SER A 240 -17.49 1.51 -13.28
C SER A 240 -18.71 1.88 -12.43
N LYS A 241 -18.57 1.92 -11.10
CA LYS A 241 -19.65 2.30 -10.17
C LYS A 241 -19.54 3.72 -9.63
N LEU A 242 -18.52 4.50 -10.05
CA LEU A 242 -18.38 5.90 -9.64
C LEU A 242 -19.42 6.77 -10.36
N LYS A 243 -20.29 7.42 -9.60
CA LYS A 243 -21.31 8.34 -10.11
C LYS A 243 -20.69 9.66 -10.56
N LEU A 244 -19.59 10.08 -9.92
CA LEU A 244 -18.88 11.32 -10.19
C LEU A 244 -17.70 11.13 -11.17
N ALA A 245 -17.61 9.98 -11.87
CA ALA A 245 -16.52 9.72 -12.82
C ALA A 245 -16.30 10.87 -13.86
N PRO A 246 -17.34 11.49 -14.45
CA PRO A 246 -17.15 12.64 -15.35
C PRO A 246 -16.47 13.84 -14.65
N TYR A 247 -16.83 14.10 -13.41
CA TYR A 247 -16.20 15.16 -12.60
C TYR A 247 -14.72 14.86 -12.32
N PHE A 248 -14.38 13.64 -11.91
CA PHE A 248 -13.00 13.25 -11.66
C PHE A 248 -12.12 13.36 -12.91
N ARG A 249 -12.63 12.91 -14.07
CA ARG A 249 -11.92 13.06 -15.35
C ARG A 249 -11.70 14.54 -15.70
N HIS A 250 -12.72 15.36 -15.53
CA HIS A 250 -12.64 16.79 -15.84
C HIS A 250 -11.59 17.48 -14.93
N THR A 251 -11.63 17.23 -13.65
CA THR A 251 -10.70 17.86 -12.68
C THR A 251 -9.27 17.43 -12.94
N PHE A 252 -9.02 16.15 -13.19
CA PHE A 252 -7.68 15.64 -13.48
C PHE A 252 -7.14 16.20 -14.81
N ALA A 253 -7.95 16.21 -15.86
CA ALA A 253 -7.55 16.72 -17.18
C ALA A 253 -7.22 18.23 -17.18
N ASN A 254 -7.79 19.00 -16.25
CA ASN A 254 -7.57 20.45 -16.12
C ASN A 254 -6.67 20.81 -14.93
N LYS A 255 -6.02 19.83 -14.33
CA LYS A 255 -5.10 20.03 -13.21
C LYS A 255 -3.89 20.84 -13.63
N PRO A 256 -3.44 21.83 -12.83
CA PRO A 256 -2.21 22.56 -13.12
C PRO A 256 -1.00 21.62 -13.20
N VAL A 257 -0.18 21.77 -14.25
CA VAL A 257 0.97 20.88 -14.53
C VAL A 257 1.96 20.78 -13.34
N TRP A 258 2.09 21.86 -12.56
CA TRP A 258 3.00 21.90 -11.40
C TRP A 258 2.51 21.10 -10.19
N GLN A 259 1.25 20.69 -10.18
CA GLN A 259 0.63 20.10 -8.99
C GLN A 259 1.04 18.62 -8.77
N GLY A 260 1.44 17.89 -9.82
CA GLY A 260 1.78 16.46 -9.72
C GLY A 260 0.60 15.59 -9.23
N LEU A 261 0.85 14.37 -8.77
CA LEU A 261 -0.12 13.59 -8.00
C LEU A 261 -0.13 14.04 -6.56
#